data_1e14c7d8640f06c30bc52bd458fd4fba
#
_entry.id   1e14c7d8640f06c30bc52bd458fd4fba
#
_cell.length_a   1.000
_cell.length_b   1.000
_cell.length_c   1.000
_cell.angle_alpha   90.00
_cell.angle_beta   90.00
_cell.angle_gamma   90.00
#
_symmetry.space_group_name_H-M   'P 1'
#
loop_
_entity.id
_entity.type
_entity.pdbx_description
1 polymer ?
#
loop_
_entity_poly.entity_id
_entity_poly.type
_entity_poly.pdbx_seq_one_letter_code
_entity_poly.pdbx_strand_id
1 'polypeptide(L)'
;SIHGLNAGTVRIGTFTSVAVHWLPGMIKSFQDKYPNIEFRLLNGDYYDVDVWLSEGAIDIGFVTLPFEQKGCEIIPLAEDRLLAILPPEHPLAGAGTFPIEKARSEPFIGLLESSDHDARRALEAAGIKPNLKFSTKDDYAILAMVENGLGMSIVPELLISGRNDRLAVLPLDPPATRTLALAVASFETASPATKCFAEHVKAWVGERFRAVR
;
A
#
# COMPACT_ATOMS: atom_id res chain seq x y z
N SER A 1 -5.61 -23.07 19.46
CA SER A 1 -4.58 -23.84 20.16
C SER A 1 -3.26 -23.78 19.41
N ILE A 2 -2.24 -23.35 20.07
CA ILE A 2 -0.86 -23.23 19.59
C ILE A 2 -0.26 -24.60 19.23
N HIS A 3 -0.84 -25.68 19.70
CA HIS A 3 -0.32 -27.05 19.55
C HIS A 3 -0.36 -27.61 18.12
N GLY A 4 -0.99 -26.93 17.15
CA GLY A 4 -1.03 -27.36 15.74
C GLY A 4 -0.10 -26.60 14.81
N LEU A 5 0.70 -25.61 15.31
CA LEU A 5 1.50 -24.71 14.48
C LEU A 5 2.98 -25.10 14.41
N ASN A 6 3.25 -26.39 14.22
CA ASN A 6 4.64 -26.86 14.09
C ASN A 6 5.16 -26.78 12.66
N ALA A 7 4.28 -26.69 11.68
CA ALA A 7 4.60 -26.60 10.27
C ALA A 7 3.46 -25.96 9.51
N GLY A 8 3.75 -25.45 8.34
CA GLY A 8 2.76 -24.88 7.42
C GLY A 8 3.41 -23.83 6.55
N THR A 9 2.65 -23.42 5.55
CA THR A 9 3.06 -22.37 4.60
C THR A 9 1.96 -21.34 4.52
N VAL A 10 2.33 -20.06 4.60
CA VAL A 10 1.43 -18.92 4.38
C VAL A 10 1.84 -18.25 3.08
N ARG A 11 0.93 -18.18 2.11
CA ARG A 11 1.16 -17.53 0.83
C ARG A 11 0.55 -16.13 0.88
N ILE A 12 1.37 -15.12 0.65
CA ILE A 12 1.00 -13.72 0.84
C ILE A 12 1.18 -12.94 -0.44
N GLY A 13 0.14 -12.20 -0.84
CA GLY A 13 0.20 -11.21 -1.90
C GLY A 13 0.31 -9.81 -1.32
N THR A 14 1.16 -9.00 -1.90
CA THR A 14 1.43 -7.65 -1.40
C THR A 14 1.86 -6.70 -2.51
N PHE A 15 2.04 -5.44 -2.16
CA PHE A 15 2.55 -4.39 -3.03
C PHE A 15 3.67 -3.65 -2.33
N THR A 16 4.42 -2.84 -3.07
CA THR A 16 5.73 -2.32 -2.66
C THR A 16 5.76 -1.67 -1.28
N SER A 17 4.84 -0.77 -0.96
CA SER A 17 4.87 -0.06 0.33
C SER A 17 4.76 -1.01 1.53
N VAL A 18 3.86 -1.98 1.46
CA VAL A 18 3.67 -3.00 2.50
C VAL A 18 4.83 -4.01 2.49
N ALA A 19 5.25 -4.45 1.32
CA ALA A 19 6.35 -5.40 1.17
C ALA A 19 7.66 -4.89 1.78
N VAL A 20 7.89 -3.59 1.71
CA VAL A 20 9.12 -2.97 2.23
C VAL A 20 8.99 -2.58 3.69
N HIS A 21 7.89 -1.93 4.07
CA HIS A 21 7.79 -1.27 5.39
C HIS A 21 7.06 -2.05 6.45
N TRP A 22 6.21 -3.00 6.08
CA TRP A 22 5.42 -3.77 7.04
C TRP A 22 5.81 -5.24 7.11
N LEU A 23 5.82 -5.89 5.97
CA LEU A 23 5.89 -7.35 5.90
C LEU A 23 7.16 -7.94 6.52
N PRO A 24 8.37 -7.37 6.31
CA PRO A 24 9.57 -7.93 6.94
C PRO A 24 9.50 -7.96 8.46
N GLY A 25 9.04 -6.87 9.09
CA GLY A 25 8.89 -6.81 10.54
C GLY A 25 7.82 -7.76 11.07
N MET A 26 6.69 -7.87 10.35
CA MET A 26 5.64 -8.81 10.69
C MET A 26 6.13 -10.26 10.67
N ILE A 27 6.83 -10.64 9.60
CA ILE A 27 7.34 -12.00 9.43
C ILE A 27 8.38 -12.29 10.50
N LYS A 28 9.32 -11.38 10.74
CA LYS A 28 10.36 -11.58 11.74
C LYS A 28 9.79 -11.85 13.13
N SER A 29 8.85 -11.03 13.57
CA SER A 29 8.21 -11.21 14.89
C SER A 29 7.36 -12.48 14.95
N PHE A 30 6.74 -12.87 13.84
CA PHE A 30 5.97 -14.12 13.78
C PHE A 30 6.88 -15.35 13.84
N GLN A 31 7.96 -15.33 13.07
CA GLN A 31 8.91 -16.46 13.04
C GLN A 31 9.65 -16.66 14.35
N ASP A 32 9.80 -15.61 15.16
CA ASP A 32 10.36 -15.74 16.52
C ASP A 32 9.50 -16.67 17.39
N LYS A 33 8.19 -16.72 17.15
CA LYS A 33 7.25 -17.60 17.86
C LYS A 33 7.02 -18.92 17.13
N TYR A 34 7.03 -18.91 15.81
CA TYR A 34 6.68 -20.04 14.95
C TYR A 34 7.76 -20.24 13.88
N PRO A 35 8.96 -20.70 14.27
CA PRO A 35 10.11 -20.72 13.36
C PRO A 35 9.99 -21.69 12.19
N ASN A 36 9.07 -22.66 12.28
CA ASN A 36 8.89 -23.67 11.24
C ASN A 36 7.81 -23.33 10.22
N ILE A 37 7.12 -22.19 10.38
CA ILE A 37 6.16 -21.72 9.39
C ILE A 37 6.92 -21.07 8.24
N GLU A 38 6.63 -21.52 7.03
CA GLU A 38 7.22 -20.99 5.81
C GLU A 38 6.33 -19.91 5.19
N PHE A 39 6.94 -18.95 4.51
CA PHE A 39 6.23 -17.89 3.80
C PHE A 39 6.58 -17.93 2.32
N ARG A 40 5.57 -17.72 1.49
CA ARG A 40 5.73 -17.50 0.05
C ARG A 40 5.13 -16.15 -0.28
N LEU A 41 5.95 -15.27 -0.85
CA LEU A 41 5.61 -13.88 -1.06
C LEU A 41 5.50 -13.59 -2.56
N LEU A 42 4.36 -13.02 -2.96
CA LEU A 42 4.15 -12.48 -4.29
C LEU A 42 3.99 -10.97 -4.17
N ASN A 43 4.79 -10.22 -4.90
CA ASN A 43 4.71 -8.77 -4.93
C ASN A 43 4.22 -8.30 -6.30
N GLY A 44 3.21 -7.45 -6.29
CA GLY A 44 2.61 -6.89 -7.51
C GLY A 44 1.89 -5.59 -7.22
N ASP A 45 0.94 -5.25 -8.06
CA ASP A 45 0.05 -4.11 -7.84
C ASP A 45 -1.28 -4.56 -7.21
N TYR A 46 -2.20 -3.63 -6.98
CA TYR A 46 -3.51 -3.94 -6.39
C TYR A 46 -4.31 -4.94 -7.25
N TYR A 47 -4.23 -4.79 -8.55
CA TYR A 47 -4.89 -5.70 -9.48
C TYR A 47 -4.31 -7.11 -9.41
N ASP A 48 -2.98 -7.23 -9.33
CA ASP A 48 -2.33 -8.52 -9.20
C ASP A 48 -2.79 -9.26 -7.95
N VAL A 49 -2.86 -8.57 -6.81
CA VAL A 49 -3.32 -9.16 -5.54
C VAL A 49 -4.76 -9.63 -5.65
N ASP A 50 -5.63 -8.83 -6.27
CA ASP A 50 -7.02 -9.19 -6.51
C ASP A 50 -7.14 -10.49 -7.33
N VAL A 51 -6.39 -10.59 -8.42
CA VAL A 51 -6.34 -11.79 -9.27
C VAL A 51 -5.82 -13.00 -8.48
N TRP A 52 -4.73 -12.83 -7.74
CA TRP A 52 -4.16 -13.94 -6.95
C TRP A 52 -5.12 -14.46 -5.88
N LEU A 53 -5.88 -13.57 -5.25
CA LEU A 53 -6.94 -13.99 -4.32
C LEU A 53 -8.03 -14.78 -5.02
N SER A 54 -8.48 -14.32 -6.18
CA SER A 54 -9.56 -14.96 -6.93
C SER A 54 -9.14 -16.33 -7.49
N GLU A 55 -7.88 -16.48 -7.85
CA GLU A 55 -7.33 -17.72 -8.39
C GLU A 55 -6.86 -18.71 -7.32
N GLY A 56 -6.88 -18.32 -6.05
CA GLY A 56 -6.37 -19.16 -4.97
C GLY A 56 -4.84 -19.28 -4.96
N ALA A 57 -4.13 -18.36 -5.62
CA ALA A 57 -2.67 -18.36 -5.65
C ALA A 57 -2.05 -17.92 -4.32
N ILE A 58 -2.79 -17.17 -3.52
CA ILE A 58 -2.39 -16.70 -2.19
C ILE A 58 -3.48 -17.01 -1.16
N ASP A 59 -3.07 -17.12 0.10
CA ASP A 59 -3.97 -17.32 1.24
C ASP A 59 -4.44 -15.99 1.82
N ILE A 60 -3.56 -15.00 1.78
CA ILE A 60 -3.76 -13.67 2.35
C ILE A 60 -3.25 -12.64 1.34
N GLY A 61 -4.01 -11.57 1.14
CA GLY A 61 -3.59 -10.43 0.33
C GLY A 61 -3.73 -9.14 1.11
N PHE A 62 -2.75 -8.25 0.97
CA PHE A 62 -2.94 -6.86 1.39
C PHE A 62 -3.69 -6.13 0.28
N VAL A 63 -4.69 -5.37 0.66
CA VAL A 63 -5.58 -4.67 -0.28
C VAL A 63 -5.87 -3.26 0.23
N THR A 64 -6.46 -2.43 -0.62
CA THR A 64 -7.00 -1.13 -0.23
C THR A 64 -8.51 -1.15 -0.31
N LEU A 65 -9.17 -0.47 0.62
CA LEU A 65 -10.62 -0.36 0.62
C LEU A 65 -11.10 0.78 -0.29
N PRO A 66 -12.24 0.67 -0.93
CA PRO A 66 -13.16 -0.47 -0.90
C PRO A 66 -12.62 -1.66 -1.68
N PHE A 67 -12.76 -2.84 -1.13
CA PHE A 67 -12.39 -4.10 -1.77
C PHE A 67 -13.55 -5.07 -1.61
N GLU A 68 -14.00 -5.62 -2.71
CA GLU A 68 -15.09 -6.59 -2.74
C GLU A 68 -14.71 -7.79 -3.56
N GLN A 69 -14.64 -8.92 -2.90
CA GLN A 69 -14.48 -10.21 -3.55
C GLN A 69 -15.23 -11.25 -2.74
N LYS A 70 -16.13 -11.97 -3.40
CA LYS A 70 -16.97 -12.97 -2.75
C LYS A 70 -16.11 -14.07 -2.12
N GLY A 71 -16.39 -14.39 -0.87
CA GLY A 71 -15.68 -15.44 -0.12
C GLY A 71 -14.47 -14.93 0.66
N CYS A 72 -13.99 -13.73 0.41
CA CYS A 72 -12.92 -13.15 1.19
C CYS A 72 -13.45 -12.54 2.48
N GLU A 73 -12.73 -12.76 3.57
CA GLU A 73 -12.89 -11.98 4.78
C GLU A 73 -11.95 -10.78 4.75
N ILE A 74 -12.47 -9.60 5.06
CA ILE A 74 -11.73 -8.35 5.02
C ILE A 74 -11.50 -7.85 6.43
N ILE A 75 -10.24 -7.59 6.77
CA ILE A 75 -9.82 -7.08 8.07
C ILE A 75 -9.20 -5.69 7.84
N PRO A 76 -9.91 -4.59 8.14
CA PRO A 76 -9.32 -3.25 8.05
C PRO A 76 -8.12 -3.13 8.99
N LEU A 77 -7.05 -2.47 8.53
CA LEU A 77 -5.80 -2.38 9.28
C LEU A 77 -5.44 -0.94 9.68
N ALA A 78 -5.28 -0.05 8.72
CA ALA A 78 -4.83 1.31 9.00
C ALA A 78 -5.18 2.27 7.87
N GLU A 79 -5.33 3.54 8.22
CA GLU A 79 -5.36 4.63 7.24
C GLU A 79 -3.95 5.12 6.97
N ASP A 80 -3.68 5.40 5.69
CA ASP A 80 -2.42 5.91 5.21
C ASP A 80 -2.67 7.17 4.38
N ARG A 81 -1.98 8.26 4.70
CA ARG A 81 -2.17 9.53 3.99
C ARG A 81 -1.63 9.45 2.58
N LEU A 82 -2.28 10.15 1.67
CA LEU A 82 -1.73 10.43 0.35
C LEU A 82 -1.06 11.81 0.39
N LEU A 83 0.15 11.87 -0.14
CA LEU A 83 1.00 13.06 -0.09
C LEU A 83 1.39 13.47 -1.51
N ALA A 84 1.52 14.78 -1.72
CA ALA A 84 2.13 15.29 -2.92
C ALA A 84 3.65 15.23 -2.80
N ILE A 85 4.31 14.74 -3.82
CA ILE A 85 5.77 14.77 -3.94
C ILE A 85 6.16 15.67 -5.12
N LEU A 86 7.10 16.56 -4.86
CA LEU A 86 7.58 17.57 -5.80
C LEU A 86 9.10 17.52 -5.87
N PRO A 87 9.69 17.98 -6.98
CA PRO A 87 11.13 18.25 -6.99
C PRO A 87 11.50 19.22 -5.86
N PRO A 88 12.69 19.10 -5.26
CA PRO A 88 13.06 19.91 -4.10
C PRO A 88 13.12 21.42 -4.38
N GLU A 89 13.31 21.79 -5.64
CA GLU A 89 13.40 23.20 -6.05
C GLU A 89 12.07 23.75 -6.59
N HIS A 90 11.00 22.97 -6.51
CA HIS A 90 9.69 23.42 -6.96
C HIS A 90 9.23 24.67 -6.18
N PRO A 91 8.58 25.64 -6.85
CA PRO A 91 8.10 26.85 -6.18
C PRO A 91 7.23 26.60 -4.95
N LEU A 92 6.50 25.49 -4.91
CA LEU A 92 5.64 25.12 -3.77
C LEU A 92 6.33 24.23 -2.75
N ALA A 93 7.61 23.92 -2.91
CA ALA A 93 8.33 23.01 -2.00
C ALA A 93 8.29 23.47 -0.53
N GLY A 94 8.28 24.78 -0.28
CA GLY A 94 8.20 25.34 1.07
C GLY A 94 6.77 25.65 1.55
N ALA A 95 5.75 25.32 0.78
CA ALA A 95 4.36 25.53 1.19
C ALA A 95 3.96 24.52 2.27
N GLY A 96 3.02 24.88 3.12
CA GLY A 96 2.54 23.99 4.19
C GLY A 96 1.69 22.85 3.68
N THR A 97 0.99 23.05 2.56
CA THR A 97 0.15 22.05 1.89
C THR A 97 0.28 22.21 0.39
N PHE A 98 -0.12 21.18 -0.35
CA PHE A 98 -0.28 21.24 -1.79
C PHE A 98 -1.77 21.28 -2.13
N PRO A 99 -2.28 22.42 -2.61
CA PRO A 99 -3.66 22.48 -3.10
C PRO A 99 -3.82 21.54 -4.28
N ILE A 100 -4.73 20.59 -4.19
CA ILE A 100 -4.86 19.56 -5.23
C ILE A 100 -5.19 20.15 -6.62
N GLU A 101 -5.85 21.30 -6.64
CA GLU A 101 -6.13 22.05 -7.88
C GLU A 101 -4.86 22.36 -8.68
N LYS A 102 -3.74 22.52 -8.03
CA LYS A 102 -2.46 22.80 -8.69
C LYS A 102 -1.97 21.66 -9.57
N ALA A 103 -2.46 20.44 -9.35
CA ALA A 103 -2.11 19.29 -10.17
C ALA A 103 -2.57 19.45 -11.62
N ARG A 104 -3.56 20.29 -11.90
CA ARG A 104 -4.02 20.56 -13.27
C ARG A 104 -2.93 21.09 -14.19
N SER A 105 -2.06 21.93 -13.67
CA SER A 105 -1.03 22.64 -14.43
C SER A 105 0.36 22.05 -14.28
N GLU A 106 0.50 21.00 -13.48
CA GLU A 106 1.79 20.36 -13.25
C GLU A 106 1.96 19.16 -14.18
N PRO A 107 3.18 18.90 -14.69
CA PRO A 107 3.47 17.60 -15.29
C PRO A 107 3.29 16.52 -14.22
N PHE A 108 2.48 15.52 -14.48
CA PHE A 108 2.15 14.47 -13.53
C PHE A 108 2.78 13.14 -13.94
N ILE A 109 3.36 12.46 -12.97
CA ILE A 109 3.92 11.14 -13.11
C ILE A 109 3.03 10.18 -12.32
N GLY A 110 2.47 9.16 -12.97
CA GLY A 110 1.55 8.25 -12.34
C GLY A 110 1.90 6.79 -12.55
N LEU A 111 1.24 5.93 -11.78
CA LEU A 111 1.24 4.51 -12.04
C LEU A 111 0.36 4.22 -13.25
N LEU A 112 0.62 3.13 -13.96
CA LEU A 112 -0.22 2.66 -15.04
C LEU A 112 -1.64 2.40 -14.54
N GLU A 113 -2.64 2.58 -15.41
CA GLU A 113 -4.06 2.56 -15.04
C GLU A 113 -4.52 1.32 -14.27
N SER A 114 -3.90 0.18 -14.53
CA SER A 114 -4.23 -1.08 -13.85
C SER A 114 -3.56 -1.24 -12.48
N SER A 115 -2.63 -0.35 -12.12
CA SER A 115 -1.70 -0.57 -11.01
C SER A 115 -2.09 0.13 -9.72
N ASP A 116 -2.69 1.31 -9.82
CA ASP A 116 -2.98 2.17 -8.67
C ASP A 116 -4.23 3.00 -8.92
N HIS A 117 -5.08 3.05 -7.91
CA HIS A 117 -6.30 3.85 -7.93
C HIS A 117 -6.28 4.99 -6.90
N ASP A 118 -5.26 5.07 -6.04
CA ASP A 118 -5.24 6.03 -4.93
C ASP A 118 -5.13 7.47 -5.43
N ALA A 119 -4.11 7.77 -6.21
CA ALA A 119 -3.93 9.10 -6.79
C ALA A 119 -5.09 9.47 -7.70
N ARG A 120 -5.53 8.53 -8.53
CA ARG A 120 -6.68 8.74 -9.42
C ARG A 120 -7.94 9.06 -8.64
N ARG A 121 -8.25 8.31 -7.59
CA ARG A 121 -9.44 8.57 -6.78
C ARG A 121 -9.40 9.94 -6.11
N ALA A 122 -8.24 10.34 -5.59
CA ALA A 122 -8.07 11.66 -4.99
C ALA A 122 -8.29 12.78 -6.01
N LEU A 123 -7.73 12.63 -7.21
CA LEU A 123 -7.89 13.61 -8.28
C LEU A 123 -9.33 13.65 -8.81
N GLU A 124 -9.95 12.50 -9.05
CA GLU A 124 -11.34 12.42 -9.50
C GLU A 124 -12.31 13.01 -8.48
N ALA A 125 -12.09 12.75 -7.18
CA ALA A 125 -12.91 13.32 -6.10
C ALA A 125 -12.86 14.85 -6.10
N ALA A 126 -11.74 15.43 -6.52
CA ALA A 126 -11.57 16.88 -6.66
C ALA A 126 -11.97 17.42 -8.04
N GLY A 127 -12.43 16.55 -8.94
CA GLY A 127 -12.80 16.94 -10.31
C GLY A 127 -11.60 17.30 -11.18
N ILE A 128 -10.44 16.72 -10.93
CA ILE A 128 -9.20 17.07 -11.61
C ILE A 128 -8.77 15.95 -12.55
N LYS A 129 -8.49 16.32 -13.80
CA LYS A 129 -7.81 15.48 -14.77
C LYS A 129 -6.33 15.86 -14.76
N PRO A 130 -5.42 14.95 -14.36
CA PRO A 130 -4.01 15.26 -14.31
C PRO A 130 -3.41 15.43 -15.71
N ASN A 131 -2.38 16.24 -15.80
CA ASN A 131 -1.56 16.37 -17.00
C ASN A 131 -0.50 15.26 -17.03
N LEU A 132 -0.94 14.03 -17.33
CA LEU A 132 -0.10 12.84 -17.28
C LEU A 132 0.99 12.89 -18.35
N LYS A 133 2.24 12.95 -17.96
CA LYS A 133 3.40 12.96 -18.86
C LYS A 133 4.14 11.64 -18.88
N PHE A 134 4.20 10.95 -17.76
CA PHE A 134 4.88 9.66 -17.63
C PHE A 134 4.03 8.72 -16.80
N SER A 135 4.08 7.44 -17.14
CA SER A 135 3.46 6.39 -16.33
C SER A 135 4.37 5.16 -16.28
N THR A 136 4.37 4.49 -15.15
CA THR A 136 5.18 3.30 -14.90
C THR A 136 4.49 2.43 -13.87
N LYS A 137 4.85 1.16 -13.80
CA LYS A 137 4.40 0.25 -12.74
C LYS A 137 5.28 0.28 -11.48
N ASP A 138 6.42 0.94 -11.56
CA ASP A 138 7.42 0.93 -10.49
C ASP A 138 7.29 2.19 -9.62
N ASP A 139 6.85 2.01 -8.37
CA ASP A 139 6.73 3.10 -7.41
C ASP A 139 8.03 3.86 -7.21
N TYR A 140 9.16 3.17 -7.14
CA TYR A 140 10.45 3.83 -6.93
C TYR A 140 10.95 4.56 -8.18
N ALA A 141 10.55 4.12 -9.37
CA ALA A 141 10.82 4.88 -10.58
C ALA A 141 10.07 6.22 -10.58
N ILE A 142 8.86 6.26 -10.04
CA ILE A 142 8.13 7.51 -9.86
C ILE A 142 8.91 8.48 -8.97
N LEU A 143 9.40 8.01 -7.82
CA LEU A 143 10.18 8.84 -6.91
C LEU A 143 11.43 9.40 -7.60
N ALA A 144 12.15 8.57 -8.34
CA ALA A 144 13.34 8.97 -9.07
C ALA A 144 13.02 10.00 -10.16
N MET A 145 11.93 9.85 -10.88
CA MET A 145 11.49 10.82 -11.89
C MET A 145 11.15 12.18 -11.27
N VAL A 146 10.47 12.19 -10.14
CA VAL A 146 10.17 13.43 -9.42
C VAL A 146 11.46 14.11 -8.93
N GLU A 147 12.38 13.35 -8.34
CA GLU A 147 13.70 13.86 -7.93
C GLU A 147 14.46 14.53 -9.07
N ASN A 148 14.34 13.99 -10.26
CA ASN A 148 14.99 14.51 -11.46
C ASN A 148 14.24 15.65 -12.13
N GLY A 149 13.17 16.15 -11.53
CA GLY A 149 12.46 17.31 -12.03
C GLY A 149 11.52 17.04 -13.19
N LEU A 150 11.15 15.79 -13.46
CA LEU A 150 10.26 15.43 -14.58
C LEU A 150 8.79 15.73 -14.31
N GLY A 151 8.42 15.99 -13.07
CA GLY A 151 7.06 16.32 -12.70
C GLY A 151 6.79 16.05 -11.21
N MET A 152 5.53 16.06 -10.85
CA MET A 152 5.05 15.71 -9.52
C MET A 152 4.32 14.39 -9.51
N SER A 153 4.07 13.86 -8.32
CA SER A 153 3.15 12.74 -8.15
C SER A 153 2.40 12.83 -6.82
N ILE A 154 1.44 11.96 -6.64
CA ILE A 154 0.72 11.73 -5.38
C ILE A 154 0.98 10.28 -4.99
N VAL A 155 1.54 10.08 -3.80
CA VAL A 155 1.94 8.75 -3.32
C VAL A 155 1.52 8.53 -1.87
N PRO A 156 1.36 7.27 -1.45
CA PRO A 156 1.10 6.96 -0.05
C PRO A 156 2.29 7.33 0.85
N GLU A 157 2.02 7.85 2.03
CA GLU A 157 3.04 8.15 3.03
C GLU A 157 3.89 6.92 3.38
N LEU A 158 3.26 5.74 3.47
CA LEU A 158 3.96 4.51 3.76
C LEU A 158 5.07 4.21 2.75
N LEU A 159 4.85 4.52 1.47
CA LEU A 159 5.85 4.29 0.43
C LEU A 159 7.17 5.02 0.69
N ILE A 160 7.08 6.26 1.16
CA ILE A 160 8.24 7.14 1.39
C ILE A 160 8.73 7.14 2.83
N SER A 161 8.12 6.31 3.67
CA SER A 161 8.50 6.18 5.08
C SER A 161 9.97 5.82 5.24
N GLY A 162 10.67 6.56 6.10
CA GLY A 162 12.08 6.32 6.37
C GLY A 162 13.05 6.65 5.23
N ARG A 163 12.57 7.14 4.11
CA ARG A 163 13.43 7.58 3.01
C ARG A 163 13.92 9.00 3.24
N ASN A 164 15.17 9.23 2.85
CA ASN A 164 15.80 10.55 2.90
C ASN A 164 16.08 11.03 1.47
N ASP A 165 15.02 11.13 0.69
CA ASP A 165 15.09 11.49 -0.72
C ASP A 165 15.14 12.99 -0.94
N ARG A 166 15.61 13.38 -2.11
CA ARG A 166 15.57 14.76 -2.60
C ARG A 166 14.18 15.09 -3.13
N LEU A 167 13.21 15.05 -2.25
CA LEU A 167 11.82 15.34 -2.58
C LEU A 167 11.29 16.39 -1.62
N ALA A 168 10.47 17.29 -2.12
CA ALA A 168 9.57 18.05 -1.28
C ALA A 168 8.29 17.24 -1.10
N VAL A 169 7.91 17.03 0.15
CA VAL A 169 6.74 16.20 0.52
C VAL A 169 5.73 17.10 1.22
N LEU A 170 4.54 17.20 0.68
CA LEU A 170 3.49 18.09 1.19
C LEU A 170 2.19 17.32 1.41
N PRO A 171 1.49 17.57 2.53
CA PRO A 171 0.10 17.13 2.66
C PRO A 171 -0.76 17.71 1.56
N LEU A 172 -1.74 16.95 1.11
CA LEU A 172 -2.74 17.44 0.14
C LEU A 172 -3.78 18.32 0.83
N ASP A 173 -4.28 19.30 0.10
CA ASP A 173 -5.43 20.09 0.49
C ASP A 173 -6.48 20.06 -0.63
N PRO A 174 -7.66 19.43 -0.42
CA PRO A 174 -8.09 18.72 0.79
C PRO A 174 -7.31 17.42 1.03
N PRO A 175 -7.26 16.97 2.30
CA PRO A 175 -6.58 15.71 2.63
C PRO A 175 -7.19 14.51 1.93
N ALA A 176 -6.36 13.55 1.57
CA ALA A 176 -6.78 12.27 1.01
C ALA A 176 -6.02 11.14 1.68
N THR A 177 -6.67 9.99 1.78
CA THR A 177 -6.10 8.79 2.41
C THR A 177 -6.41 7.55 1.57
N ARG A 178 -5.68 6.49 1.84
CA ARG A 178 -6.07 5.12 1.48
C ARG A 178 -6.26 4.33 2.77
N THR A 179 -7.13 3.33 2.74
CA THR A 179 -7.30 2.41 3.86
C THR A 179 -6.71 1.06 3.48
N LEU A 180 -5.69 0.64 4.22
CA LEU A 180 -5.07 -0.65 4.06
C LEU A 180 -5.87 -1.71 4.82
N ALA A 181 -6.04 -2.86 4.21
CA ALA A 181 -6.76 -3.98 4.79
C ALA A 181 -6.08 -5.29 4.43
N LEU A 182 -6.42 -6.34 5.16
CA LEU A 182 -6.04 -7.70 4.88
C LEU A 182 -7.26 -8.44 4.33
N ALA A 183 -7.08 -9.15 3.22
CA ALA A 183 -8.08 -10.03 2.67
C ALA A 183 -7.64 -11.48 2.87
N VAL A 184 -8.45 -12.27 3.56
CA VAL A 184 -8.23 -13.70 3.72
C VAL A 184 -9.13 -14.42 2.72
N ALA A 185 -8.54 -15.20 1.83
CA ALA A 185 -9.24 -15.79 0.68
C ALA A 185 -10.43 -16.67 1.08
N SER A 186 -10.31 -17.41 2.18
CA SER A 186 -11.38 -18.26 2.68
C SER A 186 -11.12 -18.53 4.17
N PHE A 187 -11.61 -17.64 5.03
CA PHE A 187 -11.27 -17.69 6.47
C PHE A 187 -11.73 -18.99 7.13
N GLU A 188 -12.92 -19.48 6.78
CA GLU A 188 -13.46 -20.70 7.38
C GLU A 188 -12.61 -21.94 7.06
N THR A 189 -12.05 -22.01 5.84
CA THR A 189 -11.24 -23.13 5.39
C THR A 189 -9.73 -22.84 5.47
N ALA A 190 -9.35 -21.66 5.91
CA ALA A 190 -7.95 -21.29 6.03
C ALA A 190 -7.20 -22.19 7.01
N SER A 191 -5.93 -22.44 6.72
CA SER A 191 -5.08 -23.23 7.63
C SER A 191 -4.90 -22.54 8.97
N PRO A 192 -4.57 -23.30 10.04
CA PRO A 192 -4.24 -22.69 11.32
C PRO A 192 -3.10 -21.67 11.23
N ALA A 193 -2.09 -21.93 10.42
CA ALA A 193 -0.99 -20.98 10.19
C ALA A 193 -1.48 -19.68 9.58
N THR A 194 -2.35 -19.74 8.56
CA THR A 194 -2.94 -18.56 7.92
C THR A 194 -3.78 -17.75 8.90
N LYS A 195 -4.65 -18.39 9.68
CA LYS A 195 -5.48 -17.71 10.69
C LYS A 195 -4.62 -17.04 11.76
N CYS A 196 -3.61 -17.74 12.24
CA CYS A 196 -2.69 -17.22 13.25
C CYS A 196 -1.91 -16.01 12.73
N PHE A 197 -1.42 -16.08 11.50
CA PHE A 197 -0.71 -14.97 10.89
C PHE A 197 -1.64 -13.76 10.65
N ALA A 198 -2.87 -13.97 10.23
CA ALA A 198 -3.86 -12.88 10.08
C ALA A 198 -4.08 -12.12 11.38
N GLU A 199 -4.24 -12.84 12.49
CA GLU A 199 -4.36 -12.21 13.82
C GLU A 199 -3.07 -11.48 14.21
N HIS A 200 -1.91 -12.04 13.89
CA HIS A 200 -0.62 -11.40 14.13
C HIS A 200 -0.48 -10.08 13.35
N VAL A 201 -0.88 -10.06 12.09
CA VAL A 201 -0.88 -8.84 11.25
C VAL A 201 -1.73 -7.76 11.88
N LYS A 202 -2.94 -8.11 12.29
CA LYS A 202 -3.86 -7.16 12.93
C LYS A 202 -3.25 -6.56 14.20
N ALA A 203 -2.67 -7.39 15.06
CA ALA A 203 -2.03 -6.93 16.29
C ALA A 203 -0.79 -6.08 16.01
N TRP A 204 0.06 -6.51 15.06
CA TRP A 204 1.28 -5.81 14.69
C TRP A 204 0.99 -4.40 14.17
N VAL A 205 0.00 -4.27 13.29
CA VAL A 205 -0.42 -2.96 12.76
C VAL A 205 -1.07 -2.12 13.85
N GLY A 206 -1.93 -2.71 14.68
CA GLY A 206 -2.62 -2.02 15.75
C GLY A 206 -1.68 -1.41 16.80
N GLU A 207 -0.52 -2.00 17.01
CA GLU A 207 0.51 -1.48 17.93
C GLU A 207 1.27 -0.26 17.35
N ARG A 208 1.27 -0.09 16.03
CA ARG A 208 2.12 0.90 15.33
C ARG A 208 1.37 2.02 14.64
N PHE A 209 0.11 1.80 14.29
CA PHE A 209 -0.68 2.71 13.48
C PHE A 209 -2.05 2.95 14.09
N ARG A 210 -2.70 4.05 13.68
CA ARG A 210 -4.06 4.33 14.12
C ARG A 210 -5.03 3.30 13.56
N ALA A 211 -5.88 2.77 14.44
CA ALA A 211 -6.98 1.91 14.03
C ALA A 211 -7.89 2.64 13.04
N VAL A 212 -8.42 1.91 12.08
CA VAL A 212 -9.48 2.39 11.19
C VAL A 212 -10.75 2.56 12.04
N ARG A 213 -11.32 3.77 12.02
CA ARG A 213 -12.58 4.09 12.72
C ARG A 213 -13.79 3.71 11.88
#